data_9a7cb1455696c1455a8ec7964620eeef
#
_entry.id   9a7cb1455696c1455a8ec7964620eeef
#
_cell.length_a   1.000
_cell.length_b   1.000
_cell.length_c   1.000
_cell.angle_alpha   90.00
_cell.angle_beta   90.00
_cell.angle_gamma   90.00
#
_symmetry.space_group_name_H-M   'P 1'
#
loop_
_entity.id
_entity.type
_entity.pdbx_description
1 polymer ?
#
loop_
_entity_poly.entity_id
_entity_poly.type
_entity_poly.pdbx_seq_one_letter_code
_entity_poly.pdbx_strand_id
1 'polypeptide(L)'
;MLVYVVEASYRGDHRVWLKFNDGLEGEIDLASELRGEVFQPLHDKAYFSSFRVDETLTWPNGADFAPEFLHDLVREINRTRV
;
A
#
# COMPACT_ATOMS: atom_id res chain seq x y z
N MET A 1 -15.78 12.16 -2.04
CA MET A 1 -15.98 10.74 -1.70
C MET A 1 -14.81 10.28 -0.85
N LEU A 2 -15.09 9.53 0.20
CA LEU A 2 -14.06 8.99 1.06
C LEU A 2 -13.39 7.80 0.37
N VAL A 3 -12.07 7.85 0.24
CA VAL A 3 -11.28 6.80 -0.41
C VAL A 3 -10.78 5.81 0.65
N TYR A 4 -10.93 4.51 0.38
CA TYR A 4 -10.35 3.49 1.23
C TYR A 4 -10.03 2.23 0.41
N VAL A 5 -9.12 1.42 0.94
CA VAL A 5 -8.69 0.17 0.31
C VAL A 5 -9.70 -0.93 0.64
N VAL A 6 -10.14 -1.69 -0.36
CA VAL A 6 -11.06 -2.80 -0.17
C VAL A 6 -10.39 -4.15 -0.33
N GLU A 7 -9.29 -4.22 -1.10
CA GLU A 7 -8.53 -5.46 -1.28
C GLU A 7 -7.04 -5.14 -1.41
N ALA A 8 -6.21 -6.07 -0.97
CA ALA A 8 -4.76 -5.98 -1.14
C ALA A 8 -4.17 -7.37 -1.30
N SER A 9 -3.10 -7.47 -2.10
CA SER A 9 -2.40 -8.73 -2.34
C SER A 9 -0.90 -8.46 -2.40
N TYR A 10 -0.13 -9.23 -1.63
CA TYR A 10 1.32 -9.13 -1.65
C TYR A 10 1.88 -9.66 -2.97
N ARG A 11 2.79 -8.91 -3.59
CA ARG A 11 3.33 -9.22 -4.91
C ARG A 11 4.84 -9.47 -4.92
N GLY A 12 5.43 -9.69 -3.75
CA GLY A 12 6.88 -9.92 -3.65
C GLY A 12 7.64 -8.63 -3.35
N ASP A 13 8.82 -8.75 -2.76
CA ASP A 13 9.65 -7.60 -2.34
C ASP A 13 8.83 -6.63 -1.49
N HIS A 14 8.71 -5.37 -1.91
CA HIS A 14 7.86 -4.37 -1.24
C HIS A 14 6.74 -3.92 -2.18
N ARG A 15 6.29 -4.82 -3.06
CA ARG A 15 5.21 -4.54 -4.00
C ARG A 15 3.91 -5.12 -3.48
N VAL A 16 2.84 -4.36 -3.70
CA VAL A 16 1.50 -4.75 -3.29
C VAL A 16 0.50 -4.31 -4.35
N TRP A 17 -0.45 -5.18 -4.65
CA TRP A 17 -1.59 -4.83 -5.49
C TRP A 17 -2.71 -4.34 -4.58
N LEU A 18 -3.35 -3.24 -4.96
CA LEU A 18 -4.42 -2.62 -4.19
C LEU A 18 -5.64 -2.39 -5.06
N LYS A 19 -6.81 -2.52 -4.45
CA LYS A 19 -8.07 -2.10 -5.05
C LYS A 19 -8.80 -1.19 -4.07
N PHE A 20 -9.38 -0.12 -4.60
CA PHE A 20 -10.06 0.90 -3.79
C PHE A 20 -11.56 0.84 -3.99
N ASN A 21 -12.29 1.50 -3.08
CA ASN A 21 -13.75 1.52 -3.09
C ASN A 21 -14.37 2.17 -4.33
N ASP A 22 -13.59 2.97 -5.06
CA ASP A 22 -14.05 3.58 -6.32
C ASP A 22 -13.73 2.74 -7.56
N GLY A 23 -13.16 1.54 -7.35
CA GLY A 23 -12.81 0.64 -8.45
C GLY A 23 -11.40 0.80 -8.98
N LEU A 24 -10.66 1.83 -8.56
CA LEU A 24 -9.26 1.99 -8.97
C LEU A 24 -8.44 0.83 -8.41
N GLU A 25 -7.57 0.24 -9.23
CA GLU A 25 -6.69 -0.83 -8.78
C GLU A 25 -5.35 -0.77 -9.49
N GLY A 26 -4.32 -1.34 -8.87
CA GLY A 26 -3.01 -1.43 -9.47
C GLY A 26 -1.97 -1.92 -8.48
N GLU A 27 -0.79 -2.22 -9.01
CA GLU A 27 0.34 -2.68 -8.21
C GLU A 27 1.31 -1.53 -8.03
N ILE A 28 1.78 -1.34 -6.79
CA ILE A 28 2.74 -0.28 -6.46
C ILE A 28 3.90 -0.88 -5.67
N ASP A 29 5.05 -0.20 -5.71
CA ASP A 29 6.23 -0.53 -4.93
C ASP A 29 6.37 0.51 -3.83
N LEU A 30 6.32 0.08 -2.58
CA LEU A 30 6.38 0.96 -1.42
C LEU A 30 7.78 1.09 -0.81
N ALA A 31 8.79 0.46 -1.41
CA ALA A 31 10.13 0.45 -0.82
C ALA A 31 10.65 1.87 -0.52
N SER A 32 10.45 2.80 -1.43
CA SER A 32 10.93 4.19 -1.27
C SER A 32 10.11 5.01 -0.28
N GLU A 33 8.97 4.48 0.16
CA GLU A 33 8.06 5.18 1.08
C GLU A 33 8.24 4.74 2.54
N LEU A 34 9.12 3.78 2.80
CA LEU A 34 9.31 3.22 4.15
C LEU A 34 10.32 4.04 4.93
N ARG A 35 9.94 5.26 5.29
CA ARG A 35 10.80 6.22 6.00
C ARG A 35 10.30 6.42 7.42
N GLY A 36 11.24 6.61 8.36
CA GLY A 36 10.93 6.84 9.75
C GLY A 36 10.90 5.55 10.57
N GLU A 37 10.95 5.71 11.88
CA GLU A 37 11.10 4.59 12.81
C GLU A 37 9.97 3.58 12.73
N VAL A 38 8.73 4.04 12.57
CA VAL A 38 7.57 3.14 12.55
C VAL A 38 7.61 2.20 11.34
N PHE A 39 8.29 2.61 10.26
CA PHE A 39 8.40 1.80 9.05
C PHE A 39 9.66 0.94 9.01
N GLN A 40 10.57 1.05 9.98
CA GLN A 40 11.80 0.26 10.00
C GLN A 40 11.54 -1.25 9.89
N PRO A 41 10.63 -1.85 10.69
CA PRO A 41 10.37 -3.29 10.56
C PRO A 41 9.88 -3.70 9.19
N LEU A 42 9.26 -2.80 8.43
CA LEU A 42 8.69 -3.10 7.12
C LEU A 42 9.77 -3.27 6.04
N HIS A 43 11.01 -2.90 6.31
CA HIS A 43 12.12 -3.17 5.40
C HIS A 43 12.37 -4.67 5.29
N ASP A 44 12.04 -5.45 6.32
CA ASP A 44 12.03 -6.90 6.25
C ASP A 44 10.82 -7.35 5.43
N LYS A 45 11.06 -8.07 4.35
CA LYS A 45 10.00 -8.48 3.42
C LYS A 45 8.95 -9.35 4.08
N ALA A 46 9.36 -10.23 4.99
CA ALA A 46 8.42 -11.09 5.70
C ALA A 46 7.46 -10.26 6.55
N TYR A 47 7.99 -9.27 7.26
CA TYR A 47 7.15 -8.38 8.06
C TYR A 47 6.25 -7.53 7.17
N PHE A 48 6.81 -6.99 6.08
CA PHE A 48 6.05 -6.20 5.12
C PHE A 48 4.82 -6.98 4.61
N SER A 49 5.01 -8.27 4.32
CA SER A 49 3.91 -9.09 3.78
C SER A 49 2.82 -9.40 4.80
N SER A 50 3.02 -9.06 6.07
CA SER A 50 2.06 -9.35 7.13
C SER A 50 0.96 -8.31 7.28
N PHE A 51 0.85 -7.36 6.34
CA PHE A 51 -0.18 -6.32 6.36
C PHE A 51 -1.58 -6.93 6.38
N ARG A 52 -2.52 -6.12 6.84
CA ARG A 52 -3.95 -6.41 6.72
C ARG A 52 -4.63 -5.17 6.15
N VAL A 53 -5.85 -5.34 5.68
CA VAL A 53 -6.68 -4.23 5.20
C VAL A 53 -7.65 -3.82 6.31
N ASP A 54 -7.54 -2.58 6.73
CA ASP A 54 -8.45 -1.97 7.70
C ASP A 54 -8.66 -0.54 7.22
N GLU A 55 -9.50 -0.39 6.20
CA GLU A 55 -9.71 0.83 5.41
C GLU A 55 -8.45 1.29 4.66
N THR A 56 -7.28 0.82 5.07
CA THR A 56 -6.01 1.03 4.38
C THR A 56 -5.07 -0.12 4.75
N LEU A 57 -3.87 -0.13 4.17
CA LEU A 57 -2.85 -1.08 4.57
C LEU A 57 -2.39 -0.76 5.99
N THR A 58 -2.44 -1.75 6.87
CA THR A 58 -2.07 -1.61 8.26
C THR A 58 -1.18 -2.79 8.66
N TRP A 59 -0.16 -2.53 9.48
CA TRP A 59 0.78 -3.55 9.95
C TRP A 59 0.63 -3.78 11.45
N PRO A 60 1.11 -4.93 11.95
CA PRO A 60 0.92 -5.27 13.37
C PRO A 60 1.49 -4.26 14.36
N ASN A 61 2.53 -3.51 13.97
CA ASN A 61 3.14 -2.49 14.84
C ASN A 61 2.39 -1.16 14.82
N GLY A 62 1.24 -1.09 14.14
CA GLY A 62 0.46 0.13 14.03
C GLY A 62 0.83 1.03 12.87
N ALA A 63 1.85 0.68 12.08
CA ALA A 63 2.18 1.45 10.89
C ALA A 63 1.05 1.35 9.88
N ASP A 64 0.77 2.46 9.18
CA ASP A 64 -0.20 2.48 8.11
C ASP A 64 0.14 3.59 7.12
N PHE A 65 -0.54 3.60 5.98
CA PHE A 65 -0.47 4.68 5.01
C PHE A 65 -1.87 5.27 4.84
N ALA A 66 -1.95 6.59 4.68
CA ALA A 66 -3.24 7.20 4.37
C ALA A 66 -3.79 6.62 3.06
N PRO A 67 -5.07 6.22 3.02
CA PRO A 67 -5.62 5.62 1.78
C PRO A 67 -5.54 6.58 0.60
N GLU A 68 -5.68 7.87 0.82
CA GLU A 68 -5.56 8.88 -0.23
C GLU A 68 -4.16 8.88 -0.85
N PHE A 69 -3.14 8.72 -0.02
CA PHE A 69 -1.76 8.64 -0.49
C PHE A 69 -1.56 7.41 -1.39
N LEU A 70 -2.04 6.26 -0.95
CA LEU A 70 -1.95 5.02 -1.74
C LEU A 70 -2.73 5.14 -3.03
N HIS A 71 -3.90 5.76 -2.97
CA HIS A 71 -4.74 6.00 -4.14
C HIS A 71 -3.98 6.85 -5.18
N ASP A 72 -3.31 7.90 -4.73
CA ASP A 72 -2.53 8.75 -5.61
C ASP A 72 -1.39 7.98 -6.27
N LEU A 73 -0.70 7.11 -5.52
CA LEU A 73 0.37 6.28 -6.07
C LEU A 73 -0.14 5.35 -7.17
N VAL A 74 -1.26 4.70 -6.94
CA VAL A 74 -1.86 3.78 -7.93
C VAL A 74 -2.30 4.57 -9.17
N ARG A 75 -2.93 5.72 -8.96
CA ARG A 75 -3.37 6.56 -10.06
C ARG A 75 -2.20 7.03 -10.92
N GLU A 76 -1.10 7.41 -10.26
CA GLU A 76 0.11 7.88 -10.95
C GLU A 76 0.73 6.77 -11.82
N ILE A 77 0.81 5.56 -11.29
CA ILE A 77 1.30 4.38 -12.04
C ILE A 77 0.40 4.14 -13.26
N ASN A 78 -0.91 4.20 -13.10
CA ASN A 78 -1.84 3.95 -14.19
C ASN A 78 -1.75 5.03 -15.28
N ARG A 79 -1.45 6.26 -14.90
CA ARG A 79 -1.28 7.37 -15.86
C ARG A 79 -0.01 7.23 -16.69
N THR A 80 1.04 6.66 -16.12
CA THR A 80 2.33 6.51 -16.82
C THR A 80 2.40 5.26 -17.67
N ARG A 81 1.42 4.37 -17.54
CA ARG A 81 1.34 3.16 -18.38
C ARG A 81 0.71 3.54 -19.72
N VAL A 82 1.42 3.23 -20.78
CA VAL A 82 0.96 3.51 -22.13
C VAL A 82 0.59 2.21 -22.83
#